data_4228c70b2a7b9b6f78145d07bd4554e0
#
_entry.id   4228c70b2a7b9b6f78145d07bd4554e0
#
_cell.length_a   1.000
_cell.length_b   1.000
_cell.length_c   1.000
_cell.angle_alpha   90.00
_cell.angle_beta   90.00
_cell.angle_gamma   90.00
#
_symmetry.space_group_name_H-M   'P 1'
#
loop_
_entity.id
_entity.type
_entity.pdbx_description
1 polymer ?
#
loop_
_entity_poly.entity_id
_entity_poly.type
_entity_poly.pdbx_seq_one_letter_code
_entity_poly.pdbx_strand_id
1 'polypeptide(L)'
;AEQVDRFNQLRVPDLQVTLTNNVLSAIGNLLEPDTGVKVADAQILHSLDSGTGNAVLSVDGLAFNDKFQPEKITPLTLGVIANVKGRLTGDGRIDWTPEAVRSTGHFTVLNTDLAAAFGPVEGIETEIKFTDLLGMVTEPGQIARVRSVNPGIPTYEGVIRYQLLPDQQVRIEEGRWPFYGGELILEPTVLDFDISSERKLTFRVIGLDAEKFLAGYDLQNLQVEGVFDGTLPMVFNQDGGRIVGGSLVSRPGGGQVSYVGELSYKDMGVFANFAF
;
A
#
# COMPACT_ATOMS: atom_id res chain seq x y z
N ALA A 1 -22.72 -13.52 -12.52
CA ALA A 1 -21.51 -12.73 -12.60
C ALA A 1 -20.39 -13.69 -13.02
N GLU A 2 -19.67 -13.41 -14.10
CA GLU A 2 -18.45 -14.14 -14.43
C GLU A 2 -17.45 -13.94 -13.29
N GLN A 3 -16.94 -15.05 -12.77
CA GLN A 3 -15.93 -15.01 -11.72
C GLN A 3 -14.63 -14.55 -12.40
N VAL A 4 -14.23 -13.33 -12.15
CA VAL A 4 -12.95 -12.79 -12.65
C VAL A 4 -11.82 -13.57 -11.99
N ASP A 5 -10.92 -14.10 -12.80
CA ASP A 5 -9.74 -14.80 -12.32
C ASP A 5 -8.90 -13.87 -11.42
N ARG A 6 -8.61 -14.30 -10.21
CA ARG A 6 -7.81 -13.49 -9.26
C ARG A 6 -6.33 -13.50 -9.57
N PHE A 7 -5.86 -14.52 -10.28
CA PHE A 7 -4.46 -14.69 -10.66
C PHE A 7 -4.36 -15.02 -12.15
N ASN A 8 -3.34 -14.48 -12.79
CA ASN A 8 -3.03 -14.79 -14.17
C ASN A 8 -2.44 -16.20 -14.30
N GLN A 9 -2.57 -16.78 -15.49
CA GLN A 9 -2.00 -18.09 -15.77
C GLN A 9 -0.47 -18.02 -15.76
N LEU A 10 0.16 -19.04 -15.17
CA LEU A 10 1.60 -19.23 -15.14
C LEU A 10 1.99 -20.49 -15.93
N ARG A 11 3.19 -20.53 -16.47
CA ARG A 11 3.75 -21.72 -17.14
C ARG A 11 4.67 -22.46 -16.19
N VAL A 12 4.70 -23.79 -16.36
CA VAL A 12 5.60 -24.69 -15.63
C VAL A 12 6.33 -25.59 -16.65
N PRO A 13 7.36 -25.07 -17.32
CA PRO A 13 8.02 -25.80 -18.43
C PRO A 13 8.83 -27.00 -17.95
N ASP A 14 9.28 -26.99 -16.72
CA ASP A 14 10.12 -28.02 -16.09
C ASP A 14 9.33 -28.92 -15.12
N LEU A 15 8.01 -29.03 -15.30
CA LEU A 15 7.13 -29.81 -14.46
C LEU A 15 7.57 -31.28 -14.42
N GLN A 16 7.89 -31.75 -13.22
CA GLN A 16 8.14 -33.16 -12.94
C GLN A 16 6.99 -33.73 -12.14
N VAL A 17 6.41 -34.82 -12.62
CA VAL A 17 5.27 -35.48 -11.97
C VAL A 17 5.61 -36.94 -11.74
N THR A 18 5.40 -37.42 -10.52
CA THR A 18 5.51 -38.84 -10.15
C THR A 18 4.22 -39.31 -9.51
N LEU A 19 3.88 -40.57 -9.77
CA LEU A 19 2.74 -41.23 -9.12
C LEU A 19 3.23 -42.49 -8.44
N THR A 20 3.09 -42.54 -7.13
CA THR A 20 3.50 -43.72 -6.32
C THR A 20 2.45 -43.97 -5.25
N ASN A 21 1.94 -45.21 -5.18
CA ASN A 21 0.94 -45.63 -4.18
C ASN A 21 -0.27 -44.68 -4.13
N ASN A 22 -0.83 -44.32 -5.29
CA ASN A 22 -1.94 -43.38 -5.43
C ASN A 22 -1.68 -41.95 -4.91
N VAL A 23 -0.40 -41.59 -4.67
CA VAL A 23 0.01 -40.22 -4.34
C VAL A 23 0.72 -39.62 -5.54
N LEU A 24 0.15 -38.54 -6.08
CA LEU A 24 0.76 -37.72 -7.08
C LEU A 24 1.65 -36.67 -6.39
N SER A 25 2.92 -36.61 -6.83
CA SER A 25 3.85 -35.56 -6.44
C SER A 25 4.25 -34.76 -7.69
N ALA A 26 4.15 -33.44 -7.63
CA ALA A 26 4.57 -32.58 -8.72
C ALA A 26 5.47 -31.46 -8.19
N ILE A 27 6.55 -31.16 -8.92
CA ILE A 27 7.46 -30.04 -8.63
C ILE A 27 7.74 -29.28 -9.93
N GLY A 28 7.93 -27.96 -9.83
CA GLY A 28 8.28 -27.12 -10.98
C GLY A 28 8.38 -25.65 -10.64
N ASN A 29 8.92 -24.88 -11.59
CA ASN A 29 9.04 -23.44 -11.47
C ASN A 29 7.85 -22.77 -12.16
N LEU A 30 7.16 -21.88 -11.43
CA LEU A 30 6.08 -21.06 -11.96
C LEU A 30 6.68 -19.84 -12.68
N LEU A 31 6.52 -19.77 -13.99
CA LEU A 31 7.03 -18.67 -14.80
C LEU A 31 5.88 -17.83 -15.37
N GLU A 32 6.05 -16.51 -15.38
CA GLU A 32 5.14 -15.62 -16.11
C GLU A 32 5.35 -15.83 -17.63
N PRO A 33 4.26 -16.02 -18.41
CA PRO A 33 4.35 -16.52 -19.78
C PRO A 33 5.08 -15.60 -20.77
N ASP A 34 4.92 -14.27 -20.64
CA ASP A 34 5.42 -13.29 -21.60
C ASP A 34 6.89 -12.94 -21.34
N THR A 35 7.26 -12.76 -20.08
CA THR A 35 8.61 -12.31 -19.69
C THR A 35 9.52 -13.45 -19.31
N GLY A 36 8.97 -14.62 -18.97
CA GLY A 36 9.72 -15.77 -18.46
C GLY A 36 10.26 -15.57 -17.04
N VAL A 37 9.80 -14.55 -16.32
CA VAL A 37 10.22 -14.31 -14.95
C VAL A 37 9.70 -15.41 -14.04
N LYS A 38 10.60 -16.00 -13.23
CA LYS A 38 10.22 -16.98 -12.21
C LYS A 38 9.47 -16.26 -11.07
N VAL A 39 8.22 -16.64 -10.87
CA VAL A 39 7.35 -16.10 -9.83
C VAL A 39 7.53 -16.86 -8.53
N ALA A 40 7.54 -18.20 -8.60
CA ALA A 40 7.70 -19.07 -7.42
C ALA A 40 8.18 -20.46 -7.83
N ASP A 41 8.72 -21.20 -6.88
CA ASP A 41 8.83 -22.65 -6.93
C ASP A 41 7.56 -23.27 -6.35
N ALA A 42 7.09 -24.36 -6.93
CA ALA A 42 5.90 -25.06 -6.47
C ALA A 42 6.20 -26.55 -6.19
N GLN A 43 5.67 -27.03 -5.07
CA GLN A 43 5.66 -28.44 -4.72
C GLN A 43 4.22 -28.84 -4.38
N ILE A 44 3.73 -29.89 -5.04
CA ILE A 44 2.34 -30.34 -4.90
C ILE A 44 2.34 -31.80 -4.48
N LEU A 45 1.52 -32.14 -3.53
CA LEU A 45 1.19 -33.50 -3.15
C LEU A 45 -0.33 -33.68 -3.20
N HIS A 46 -0.78 -34.77 -3.86
CA HIS A 46 -2.21 -35.07 -3.96
C HIS A 46 -2.44 -36.59 -3.83
N SER A 47 -3.28 -36.95 -2.89
CA SER A 47 -3.75 -38.34 -2.72
C SER A 47 -4.97 -38.60 -3.60
N LEU A 48 -4.87 -39.52 -4.53
CA LEU A 48 -5.97 -39.96 -5.38
C LEU A 48 -7.06 -40.73 -4.60
N ASP A 49 -6.68 -41.37 -3.50
CA ASP A 49 -7.61 -42.18 -2.69
C ASP A 49 -8.55 -41.29 -1.86
N SER A 50 -8.04 -40.22 -1.29
CA SER A 50 -8.81 -39.32 -0.40
C SER A 50 -9.26 -38.03 -1.10
N GLY A 51 -8.73 -37.71 -2.27
CA GLY A 51 -8.96 -36.41 -2.93
C GLY A 51 -8.32 -35.21 -2.19
N THR A 52 -7.48 -35.48 -1.17
CA THR A 52 -6.82 -34.43 -0.40
C THR A 52 -5.44 -34.10 -0.97
N GLY A 53 -4.97 -32.90 -0.75
CA GLY A 53 -3.63 -32.51 -1.16
C GLY A 53 -3.18 -31.18 -0.59
N ASN A 54 -1.96 -30.82 -0.94
CA ASN A 54 -1.42 -29.49 -0.64
C ASN A 54 -0.47 -29.01 -1.74
N ALA A 55 -0.32 -27.72 -1.83
CA ALA A 55 0.71 -27.03 -2.61
C ALA A 55 1.50 -26.10 -1.69
N VAL A 56 2.81 -26.16 -1.78
CA VAL A 56 3.74 -25.23 -1.15
C VAL A 56 4.37 -24.39 -2.24
N LEU A 57 4.32 -23.08 -2.06
CA LEU A 57 4.90 -22.09 -2.95
C LEU A 57 6.07 -21.40 -2.24
N SER A 58 7.20 -21.22 -2.91
CA SER A 58 8.36 -20.50 -2.39
C SER A 58 8.77 -19.40 -3.35
N VAL A 59 8.90 -18.17 -2.83
CA VAL A 59 9.29 -16.98 -3.58
C VAL A 59 10.64 -16.48 -3.06
N ASP A 60 11.72 -16.77 -3.79
CA ASP A 60 13.10 -16.54 -3.36
C ASP A 60 13.63 -15.13 -3.67
N GLY A 61 12.78 -14.20 -4.07
CA GLY A 61 13.20 -12.84 -4.37
C GLY A 61 12.68 -12.34 -5.70
N LEU A 62 11.39 -12.40 -5.87
CA LEU A 62 10.70 -11.85 -7.03
C LEU A 62 10.91 -10.34 -7.11
N ALA A 63 11.54 -9.88 -8.20
CA ALA A 63 11.86 -8.48 -8.40
C ALA A 63 10.85 -7.82 -9.35
N PHE A 64 10.20 -6.76 -8.85
CA PHE A 64 9.38 -5.87 -9.67
C PHE A 64 10.22 -4.72 -10.21
N ASN A 65 10.01 -4.39 -11.46
CA ASN A 65 10.72 -3.33 -12.19
C ASN A 65 9.92 -2.91 -13.42
N ASP A 66 10.44 -2.02 -14.26
CA ASP A 66 9.75 -1.48 -15.44
C ASP A 66 9.32 -2.56 -16.48
N LYS A 67 9.88 -3.77 -16.42
CA LYS A 67 9.54 -4.89 -17.33
C LYS A 67 8.59 -5.90 -16.72
N PHE A 68 8.54 -5.97 -15.40
CA PHE A 68 7.72 -6.93 -14.68
C PHE A 68 7.03 -6.27 -13.51
N GLN A 69 5.72 -6.14 -13.59
CA GLN A 69 4.87 -5.45 -12.63
C GLN A 69 3.88 -6.44 -11.97
N PRO A 70 3.32 -6.13 -10.79
CA PRO A 70 2.40 -7.01 -10.07
C PRO A 70 1.17 -7.45 -10.87
N GLU A 71 0.67 -6.63 -11.79
CA GLU A 71 -0.48 -6.97 -12.64
C GLU A 71 -0.19 -8.15 -13.60
N LYS A 72 1.07 -8.51 -13.80
CA LYS A 72 1.44 -9.73 -14.52
C LYS A 72 1.14 -11.01 -13.73
N ILE A 73 0.98 -10.90 -12.42
CA ILE A 73 0.63 -12.02 -11.52
C ILE A 73 -0.86 -11.98 -11.20
N THR A 74 -1.39 -10.80 -10.88
CA THR A 74 -2.77 -10.63 -10.45
C THR A 74 -3.38 -9.32 -10.98
N PRO A 75 -4.55 -9.38 -11.63
CA PRO A 75 -5.24 -8.19 -12.08
C PRO A 75 -5.77 -7.32 -10.91
N LEU A 76 -5.78 -7.83 -9.68
CA LEU A 76 -6.25 -7.09 -8.50
C LEU A 76 -5.41 -5.85 -8.18
N THR A 77 -4.21 -5.74 -8.73
CA THR A 77 -3.34 -4.57 -8.54
C THR A 77 -3.59 -3.44 -9.54
N LEU A 78 -4.36 -3.72 -10.61
CA LEU A 78 -4.71 -2.73 -11.63
C LEU A 78 -5.52 -1.57 -11.03
N GLY A 79 -5.07 -0.33 -11.26
CA GLY A 79 -5.70 0.88 -10.73
C GLY A 79 -5.50 1.11 -9.23
N VAL A 80 -4.81 0.20 -8.53
CA VAL A 80 -4.47 0.30 -7.10
C VAL A 80 -3.06 0.82 -6.93
N ILE A 81 -2.11 0.14 -7.55
CA ILE A 81 -0.68 0.49 -7.54
C ILE A 81 -0.10 0.40 -8.94
N ALA A 82 0.94 1.17 -9.19
CA ALA A 82 1.69 1.17 -10.44
C ALA A 82 3.17 1.48 -10.20
N ASN A 83 3.99 1.26 -11.21
CA ASN A 83 5.43 1.58 -11.18
C ASN A 83 6.16 0.95 -9.99
N VAL A 84 5.78 -0.28 -9.63
CA VAL A 84 6.37 -0.98 -8.51
C VAL A 84 7.82 -1.33 -8.81
N LYS A 85 8.71 -0.93 -7.90
CA LYS A 85 10.14 -1.26 -7.94
C LYS A 85 10.55 -1.78 -6.58
N GLY A 86 10.87 -3.06 -6.48
CA GLY A 86 11.19 -3.68 -5.20
C GLY A 86 11.31 -5.19 -5.29
N ARG A 87 11.36 -5.82 -4.13
CA ARG A 87 11.56 -7.26 -4.03
C ARG A 87 10.57 -7.88 -3.05
N LEU A 88 10.02 -9.02 -3.46
CA LEU A 88 9.14 -9.87 -2.66
C LEU A 88 9.85 -11.21 -2.39
N THR A 89 9.86 -11.63 -1.14
CA THR A 89 10.25 -12.98 -0.71
C THR A 89 9.16 -13.58 0.16
N GLY A 90 9.13 -14.90 0.29
CA GLY A 90 8.20 -15.55 1.21
C GLY A 90 7.72 -16.90 0.73
N ASP A 91 6.72 -17.40 1.41
CA ASP A 91 6.12 -18.71 1.15
C ASP A 91 4.61 -18.65 1.25
N GLY A 92 3.98 -19.59 0.55
CA GLY A 92 2.55 -19.80 0.58
C GLY A 92 2.23 -21.29 0.67
N ARG A 93 1.10 -21.61 1.29
CA ARG A 93 0.59 -22.96 1.39
C ARG A 93 -0.90 -22.98 1.04
N ILE A 94 -1.28 -23.96 0.23
CA ILE A 94 -2.68 -24.22 -0.13
C ILE A 94 -2.94 -25.69 0.23
N ASP A 95 -3.91 -25.94 1.07
CA ASP A 95 -4.39 -27.26 1.44
C ASP A 95 -5.81 -27.46 0.93
N TRP A 96 -6.12 -28.61 0.35
CA TRP A 96 -7.47 -28.93 -0.13
C TRP A 96 -7.95 -30.31 0.28
N THR A 97 -9.23 -30.37 0.46
CA THR A 97 -10.03 -31.59 0.58
C THR A 97 -11.13 -31.57 -0.47
N PRO A 98 -11.91 -32.66 -0.67
CA PRO A 98 -13.07 -32.62 -1.57
C PRO A 98 -14.11 -31.52 -1.22
N GLU A 99 -14.15 -31.07 0.06
CA GLU A 99 -15.14 -30.13 0.57
C GLU A 99 -14.65 -28.69 0.69
N ALA A 100 -13.33 -28.47 0.81
CA ALA A 100 -12.79 -27.16 1.15
C ALA A 100 -11.36 -26.94 0.64
N VAL A 101 -11.06 -25.67 0.39
CA VAL A 101 -9.69 -25.17 0.16
C VAL A 101 -9.34 -24.17 1.25
N ARG A 102 -8.13 -24.26 1.80
CA ARG A 102 -7.55 -23.30 2.74
C ARG A 102 -6.20 -22.85 2.24
N SER A 103 -5.87 -21.59 2.44
CA SER A 103 -4.59 -21.06 2.03
C SER A 103 -4.02 -20.10 3.07
N THR A 104 -2.72 -20.13 3.23
CA THR A 104 -1.97 -19.23 4.11
C THR A 104 -0.71 -18.77 3.41
N GLY A 105 -0.11 -17.68 3.87
CA GLY A 105 1.16 -17.23 3.31
C GLY A 105 1.83 -16.20 4.22
N HIS A 106 3.15 -16.16 4.11
CA HIS A 106 3.98 -15.18 4.79
C HIS A 106 4.96 -14.58 3.78
N PHE A 107 4.86 -13.28 3.54
CA PHE A 107 5.69 -12.60 2.56
C PHE A 107 6.35 -11.37 3.18
N THR A 108 7.56 -11.07 2.70
CA THR A 108 8.33 -9.91 3.09
C THR A 108 8.55 -9.04 1.86
N VAL A 109 8.19 -7.77 1.99
CA VAL A 109 8.44 -6.71 1.02
C VAL A 109 9.52 -5.80 1.59
N LEU A 110 10.58 -5.56 0.83
CA LEU A 110 11.72 -4.76 1.27
C LEU A 110 12.03 -3.66 0.26
N ASN A 111 12.22 -2.44 0.78
CA ASN A 111 12.66 -1.26 0.04
C ASN A 111 11.94 -1.11 -1.31
N THR A 112 10.61 -1.12 -1.25
CA THR A 112 9.76 -1.10 -2.43
C THR A 112 9.18 0.30 -2.64
N ASP A 113 9.32 0.80 -3.86
CA ASP A 113 8.71 2.04 -4.31
C ASP A 113 7.52 1.73 -5.20
N LEU A 114 6.49 2.55 -5.16
CA LEU A 114 5.31 2.44 -6.03
C LEU A 114 4.59 3.77 -6.19
N ALA A 115 3.71 3.85 -7.18
CA ALA A 115 2.72 4.91 -7.30
C ALA A 115 1.35 4.38 -6.85
N ALA A 116 0.72 5.09 -5.93
CA ALA A 116 -0.65 4.86 -5.49
C ALA A 116 -1.56 6.03 -5.93
N ALA A 117 -2.87 5.88 -5.79
CA ALA A 117 -3.83 6.92 -6.17
C ALA A 117 -3.63 8.25 -5.40
N PHE A 118 -3.01 8.20 -4.24
CA PHE A 118 -2.70 9.37 -3.41
C PHE A 118 -1.26 9.90 -3.60
N GLY A 119 -0.52 9.38 -4.57
CA GLY A 119 0.81 9.85 -4.92
C GLY A 119 1.90 8.76 -4.81
N PRO A 120 3.16 9.15 -5.05
CA PRO A 120 4.30 8.24 -4.93
C PRO A 120 4.56 7.85 -3.48
N VAL A 121 4.91 6.58 -3.28
CA VAL A 121 5.30 5.97 -2.01
C VAL A 121 6.64 5.30 -2.20
N GLU A 122 7.60 5.59 -1.34
CA GLU A 122 8.97 5.07 -1.45
C GLU A 122 9.42 4.34 -0.18
N GLY A 123 10.25 3.33 -0.38
CA GLY A 123 10.90 2.60 0.69
C GLY A 123 9.93 1.87 1.60
N ILE A 124 8.95 1.18 1.01
CA ILE A 124 8.00 0.35 1.75
C ILE A 124 8.70 -0.90 2.26
N GLU A 125 8.55 -1.16 3.56
CA GLU A 125 8.95 -2.38 4.22
C GLU A 125 7.76 -2.95 5.00
N THR A 126 7.41 -4.21 4.73
CA THR A 126 6.32 -4.88 5.44
C THR A 126 6.48 -6.39 5.41
N GLU A 127 6.07 -7.04 6.48
CA GLU A 127 5.76 -8.47 6.52
C GLU A 127 4.25 -8.64 6.41
N ILE A 128 3.81 -9.52 5.49
CA ILE A 128 2.40 -9.75 5.22
C ILE A 128 2.05 -11.19 5.58
N LYS A 129 1.14 -11.36 6.55
CA LYS A 129 0.65 -12.67 7.00
C LYS A 129 -0.77 -12.88 6.51
N PHE A 130 -0.92 -13.73 5.49
CA PHE A 130 -2.22 -14.10 4.95
C PHE A 130 -2.84 -15.22 5.76
N THR A 131 -4.07 -15.03 6.18
CA THR A 131 -4.96 -16.07 6.73
C THR A 131 -5.75 -16.76 5.62
N ASP A 132 -5.92 -16.08 4.49
CA ASP A 132 -6.36 -16.62 3.22
C ASP A 132 -5.56 -15.98 2.09
N LEU A 133 -4.57 -16.70 1.58
CA LEU A 133 -3.69 -16.21 0.50
C LEU A 133 -4.45 -16.06 -0.82
N LEU A 134 -5.30 -17.03 -1.16
CA LEU A 134 -6.09 -16.98 -2.38
C LEU A 134 -7.18 -15.91 -2.33
N GLY A 135 -7.70 -15.61 -1.14
CA GLY A 135 -8.63 -14.53 -0.87
C GLY A 135 -7.94 -13.18 -0.68
N MET A 136 -6.61 -13.14 -0.57
CA MET A 136 -5.82 -11.94 -0.23
C MET A 136 -6.26 -11.29 1.08
N VAL A 137 -6.59 -12.12 2.09
CA VAL A 137 -7.02 -11.68 3.43
C VAL A 137 -5.91 -11.89 4.43
N THR A 138 -5.65 -10.89 5.27
CA THR A 138 -4.60 -10.94 6.28
C THR A 138 -5.15 -10.97 7.70
N GLU A 139 -4.26 -11.28 8.65
CA GLU A 139 -4.50 -10.93 10.05
C GLU A 139 -4.64 -9.40 10.20
N PRO A 140 -5.37 -8.91 11.23
CA PRO A 140 -5.34 -7.50 11.59
C PRO A 140 -3.95 -7.09 12.12
N GLY A 141 -3.67 -5.79 12.13
CA GLY A 141 -2.45 -5.26 12.72
C GLY A 141 -1.18 -5.48 11.92
N GLN A 142 -1.27 -5.72 10.60
CA GLN A 142 -0.09 -5.71 9.73
C GLN A 142 0.59 -4.34 9.79
N ILE A 143 1.92 -4.30 9.77
CA ILE A 143 2.68 -3.06 9.87
C ILE A 143 3.48 -2.84 8.59
N ALA A 144 3.25 -1.71 7.95
CA ALA A 144 4.10 -1.19 6.88
C ALA A 144 4.87 0.04 7.38
N ARG A 145 6.19 0.04 7.16
CA ARG A 145 7.04 1.23 7.30
C ARG A 145 7.22 1.85 5.93
N VAL A 146 7.19 3.17 5.87
CA VAL A 146 7.28 3.91 4.62
C VAL A 146 8.31 5.02 4.79
N ARG A 147 9.35 5.05 3.96
CA ARG A 147 10.37 6.09 4.00
C ARG A 147 9.79 7.45 3.61
N SER A 148 9.04 7.51 2.53
CA SER A 148 8.35 8.73 2.11
C SER A 148 7.01 8.44 1.42
N VAL A 149 6.05 9.36 1.58
CA VAL A 149 4.82 9.42 0.81
C VAL A 149 4.52 10.89 0.48
N ASN A 150 4.09 11.15 -0.75
CA ASN A 150 3.80 12.50 -1.19
C ASN A 150 2.38 12.62 -1.77
N PRO A 151 1.37 12.88 -0.94
CA PRO A 151 0.01 13.19 -1.38
C PRO A 151 -0.20 14.69 -1.74
N GLY A 152 0.87 15.41 -2.07
CA GLY A 152 0.90 16.86 -2.30
C GLY A 152 1.80 17.60 -1.30
N ILE A 153 1.93 17.10 -0.08
CA ILE A 153 2.91 17.52 0.92
C ILE A 153 3.73 16.29 1.32
N PRO A 154 5.04 16.27 1.04
CA PRO A 154 5.86 15.12 1.35
C PRO A 154 5.92 14.88 2.86
N THR A 155 5.73 13.63 3.25
CA THR A 155 5.88 13.13 4.61
C THR A 155 6.90 11.99 4.63
N TYR A 156 7.61 11.84 5.73
CA TYR A 156 8.74 10.90 5.85
C TYR A 156 8.60 10.03 7.09
N GLU A 157 9.25 8.84 7.07
CA GLU A 157 9.35 7.91 8.19
C GLU A 157 7.97 7.49 8.76
N GLY A 158 7.07 7.13 7.85
CA GLY A 158 5.71 6.72 8.20
C GLY A 158 5.62 5.29 8.71
N VAL A 159 4.67 5.07 9.61
CA VAL A 159 4.25 3.73 10.06
C VAL A 159 2.75 3.61 9.87
N ILE A 160 2.32 2.59 9.14
CA ILE A 160 0.91 2.32 8.85
C ILE A 160 0.56 0.96 9.43
N ARG A 161 -0.51 0.89 10.22
CA ARG A 161 -1.12 -0.35 10.67
C ARG A 161 -2.34 -0.64 9.81
N TYR A 162 -2.41 -1.84 9.21
CA TYR A 162 -3.44 -2.16 8.24
C TYR A 162 -3.87 -3.62 8.29
N GLN A 163 -4.95 -3.92 7.59
CA GLN A 163 -5.45 -5.27 7.32
C GLN A 163 -6.00 -5.32 5.90
N LEU A 164 -5.63 -6.35 5.13
CA LEU A 164 -6.28 -6.65 3.87
C LEU A 164 -7.57 -7.43 4.16
N LEU A 165 -8.66 -7.00 3.56
CA LEU A 165 -10.00 -7.56 3.70
C LEU A 165 -10.45 -8.20 2.37
N PRO A 166 -11.52 -9.04 2.38
CA PRO A 166 -12.14 -9.49 1.14
C PRO A 166 -12.55 -8.32 0.25
N ASP A 167 -12.84 -8.63 -1.03
CA ASP A 167 -13.41 -7.70 -2.01
C ASP A 167 -12.54 -6.44 -2.24
N GLN A 168 -11.20 -6.62 -2.27
CA GLN A 168 -10.21 -5.57 -2.54
C GLN A 168 -10.28 -4.37 -1.59
N GLN A 169 -10.70 -4.61 -0.36
CA GLN A 169 -10.73 -3.58 0.67
C GLN A 169 -9.48 -3.62 1.54
N VAL A 170 -9.03 -2.45 1.97
CA VAL A 170 -7.94 -2.31 2.95
C VAL A 170 -8.45 -1.48 4.12
N ARG A 171 -8.44 -2.09 5.29
CA ARG A 171 -8.66 -1.36 6.53
C ARG A 171 -7.34 -0.73 6.96
N ILE A 172 -7.31 0.58 7.06
CA ILE A 172 -6.28 1.30 7.78
C ILE A 172 -6.72 1.38 9.23
N GLU A 173 -5.93 0.83 10.14
CA GLU A 173 -6.18 0.90 11.57
C GLU A 173 -5.61 2.19 12.15
N GLU A 174 -4.45 2.61 11.66
CA GLU A 174 -3.78 3.86 11.99
C GLU A 174 -2.60 4.09 11.03
N GLY A 175 -2.31 5.36 10.75
CA GLY A 175 -1.06 5.79 10.11
C GLY A 175 -0.46 6.95 10.90
N ARG A 176 0.88 6.97 11.06
CA ARG A 176 1.60 8.01 11.79
C ARG A 176 2.85 8.43 11.05
N TRP A 177 3.09 9.73 11.01
CA TRP A 177 4.28 10.35 10.45
C TRP A 177 4.77 11.48 11.35
N PRO A 178 6.08 11.62 11.57
CA PRO A 178 6.64 12.90 12.03
C PRO A 178 6.25 14.01 11.05
N PHE A 179 5.82 15.15 11.54
CA PHE A 179 5.30 16.21 10.68
C PHE A 179 5.66 17.59 11.22
N TYR A 180 6.72 18.18 10.69
CA TYR A 180 7.20 19.54 10.99
C TYR A 180 7.21 19.88 12.48
N GLY A 181 7.86 19.05 13.29
CA GLY A 181 7.98 19.22 14.73
C GLY A 181 6.84 18.63 15.56
N GLY A 182 5.77 18.22 14.90
CA GLY A 182 4.64 17.51 15.47
C GLY A 182 4.42 16.15 14.82
N GLU A 183 3.17 15.75 14.69
CA GLU A 183 2.75 14.45 14.18
C GLU A 183 1.56 14.60 13.23
N LEU A 184 1.57 13.83 12.13
CA LEU A 184 0.44 13.63 11.25
C LEU A 184 -0.12 12.22 11.49
N ILE A 185 -1.39 12.11 11.78
CA ILE A 185 -2.07 10.85 12.06
C ILE A 185 -3.16 10.63 11.03
N LEU A 186 -3.10 9.51 10.30
CA LEU A 186 -4.21 9.04 9.49
C LEU A 186 -5.17 8.26 10.40
N GLU A 187 -6.41 8.73 10.48
CA GLU A 187 -7.45 8.09 11.27
C GLU A 187 -7.92 6.77 10.66
N PRO A 188 -8.48 5.85 11.50
CA PRO A 188 -9.00 4.59 11.01
C PRO A 188 -10.01 4.76 9.88
N THR A 189 -9.84 4.01 8.81
CA THR A 189 -10.75 4.03 7.64
C THR A 189 -10.70 2.71 6.90
N VAL A 190 -11.71 2.44 6.08
CA VAL A 190 -11.70 1.35 5.12
C VAL A 190 -11.64 1.95 3.72
N LEU A 191 -10.62 1.57 2.98
CA LEU A 191 -10.43 1.95 1.59
C LEU A 191 -10.95 0.84 0.70
N ASP A 192 -11.84 1.20 -0.21
CA ASP A 192 -12.27 0.36 -1.30
C ASP A 192 -11.40 0.69 -2.52
N PHE A 193 -10.74 -0.32 -3.07
CA PHE A 193 -9.89 -0.15 -4.24
C PHE A 193 -10.62 -0.39 -5.55
N ASP A 194 -11.95 -0.54 -5.55
CA ASP A 194 -12.72 -0.40 -6.78
C ASP A 194 -12.43 0.97 -7.42
N ILE A 195 -12.15 0.95 -8.73
CA ILE A 195 -11.72 2.13 -9.51
C ILE A 195 -12.75 3.26 -9.45
N SER A 196 -14.03 2.93 -9.25
CA SER A 196 -15.13 3.89 -9.21
C SER A 196 -15.31 4.60 -7.86
N SER A 197 -14.68 4.12 -6.79
CA SER A 197 -14.93 4.60 -5.43
C SER A 197 -14.09 5.84 -5.08
N GLU A 198 -14.74 6.89 -4.56
CA GLU A 198 -14.02 7.99 -3.89
C GLU A 198 -13.40 7.49 -2.58
N ARG A 199 -12.12 7.78 -2.37
CA ARG A 199 -11.40 7.42 -1.15
C ARG A 199 -11.35 8.60 -0.21
N LYS A 200 -11.94 8.45 0.97
CA LYS A 200 -11.96 9.49 2.02
C LYS A 200 -10.95 9.14 3.10
N LEU A 201 -10.00 10.04 3.33
CA LEU A 201 -8.98 9.94 4.36
C LEU A 201 -9.09 11.15 5.28
N THR A 202 -9.07 10.95 6.58
CA THR A 202 -9.02 12.04 7.55
C THR A 202 -7.67 12.02 8.25
N PHE A 203 -6.93 13.11 8.08
CA PHE A 203 -5.67 13.30 8.79
C PHE A 203 -5.87 14.25 9.96
N ARG A 204 -5.28 13.91 11.09
CA ARG A 204 -5.18 14.78 12.26
C ARG A 204 -3.74 15.27 12.39
N VAL A 205 -3.59 16.57 12.50
CA VAL A 205 -2.32 17.24 12.73
C VAL A 205 -2.21 17.56 14.21
N ILE A 206 -1.10 17.19 14.84
CA ILE A 206 -0.86 17.45 16.26
C ILE A 206 0.48 18.15 16.40
N GLY A 207 0.47 19.36 16.96
CA GLY A 207 1.69 20.08 17.31
C GLY A 207 2.52 20.53 16.12
N LEU A 208 1.90 20.84 14.98
CA LEU A 208 2.58 21.39 13.80
C LEU A 208 3.25 22.72 14.19
N ASP A 209 4.55 22.78 14.03
CA ASP A 209 5.36 23.98 14.16
C ASP A 209 5.29 24.76 12.83
N ALA A 210 4.65 25.92 12.85
CA ALA A 210 4.41 26.69 11.66
C ALA A 210 5.71 27.23 11.04
N GLU A 211 6.73 27.56 11.81
CA GLU A 211 8.03 28.00 11.33
C GLU A 211 8.71 26.88 10.54
N LYS A 212 8.75 25.65 11.08
CA LYS A 212 9.33 24.48 10.41
C LYS A 212 8.55 24.11 9.16
N PHE A 213 7.22 24.24 9.19
CA PHE A 213 6.38 23.97 8.04
C PHE A 213 6.72 24.94 6.90
N LEU A 214 6.77 26.24 7.17
CA LEU A 214 7.08 27.25 6.16
C LEU A 214 8.53 27.19 5.68
N ALA A 215 9.47 26.82 6.53
CA ALA A 215 10.87 26.64 6.12
C ALA A 215 11.04 25.54 5.06
N GLY A 216 10.10 24.60 4.97
CA GLY A 216 10.04 23.58 3.92
C GLY A 216 9.58 24.13 2.55
N TYR A 217 9.05 25.34 2.52
CA TYR A 217 8.59 26.04 1.31
C TYR A 217 9.38 27.35 1.20
N ASP A 218 10.01 27.63 0.08
CA ASP A 218 10.85 28.82 -0.13
C ASP A 218 10.03 30.12 -0.16
N LEU A 219 9.39 30.44 0.97
CA LEU A 219 8.54 31.60 1.19
C LEU A 219 9.32 32.71 1.90
N GLN A 220 10.26 33.32 1.20
CA GLN A 220 11.31 34.21 1.74
C GLN A 220 10.79 35.44 2.50
N ASN A 221 9.52 35.82 2.35
CA ASN A 221 8.98 37.05 2.93
C ASN A 221 7.91 36.82 3.99
N LEU A 222 7.63 35.56 4.33
CA LEU A 222 6.63 35.20 5.32
C LEU A 222 7.30 34.56 6.54
N GLN A 223 7.04 35.10 7.72
CA GLN A 223 7.39 34.51 8.99
C GLN A 223 6.11 34.16 9.75
N VAL A 224 5.99 32.93 10.17
CA VAL A 224 4.86 32.49 11.00
C VAL A 224 5.42 31.74 12.19
N GLU A 225 4.97 32.13 13.37
CA GLU A 225 5.28 31.48 14.63
C GLU A 225 4.01 30.89 15.21
N GLY A 226 4.16 29.80 15.93
CA GLY A 226 3.06 29.15 16.64
C GLY A 226 2.99 27.66 16.39
N VAL A 227 2.28 26.98 17.26
CA VAL A 227 2.03 25.53 17.19
C VAL A 227 0.56 25.30 16.96
N PHE A 228 0.25 24.43 15.98
CA PHE A 228 -1.11 24.20 15.53
C PHE A 228 -1.52 22.74 15.69
N ASP A 229 -2.78 22.54 16.05
CA ASP A 229 -3.49 21.27 15.94
C ASP A 229 -4.61 21.40 14.90
N GLY A 230 -4.99 20.29 14.27
CA GLY A 230 -6.08 20.38 13.31
C GLY A 230 -6.50 19.06 12.70
N THR A 231 -7.43 19.17 11.77
CA THR A 231 -7.99 18.04 11.03
C THR A 231 -8.07 18.40 9.56
N LEU A 232 -7.62 17.49 8.72
CA LEU A 232 -7.56 17.62 7.26
C LEU A 232 -8.32 16.46 6.61
N PRO A 233 -9.64 16.57 6.43
CA PRO A 233 -10.39 15.61 5.63
C PRO A 233 -9.98 15.74 4.16
N MET A 234 -9.59 14.64 3.55
CA MET A 234 -9.16 14.58 2.15
C MET A 234 -10.03 13.61 1.36
N VAL A 235 -10.30 13.95 0.13
CA VAL A 235 -10.99 13.09 -0.84
C VAL A 235 -10.05 12.87 -2.02
N PHE A 236 -9.82 11.61 -2.37
CA PHE A 236 -9.03 11.19 -3.51
C PHE A 236 -9.93 10.52 -4.55
N ASN A 237 -9.79 10.95 -5.79
CA ASN A 237 -10.45 10.38 -6.97
C ASN A 237 -9.45 10.34 -8.15
N GLN A 238 -9.94 10.12 -9.35
CA GLN A 238 -9.12 10.07 -10.57
C GLN A 238 -8.41 11.41 -10.89
N ASP A 239 -8.95 12.54 -10.40
CA ASP A 239 -8.40 13.88 -10.62
C ASP A 239 -7.31 14.26 -9.58
N GLY A 240 -7.07 13.39 -8.60
CA GLY A 240 -6.12 13.60 -7.51
C GLY A 240 -6.77 13.77 -6.15
N GLY A 241 -6.02 14.37 -5.19
CA GLY A 241 -6.47 14.60 -3.83
C GLY A 241 -6.85 16.06 -3.58
N ARG A 242 -7.92 16.28 -2.77
CA ARG A 242 -8.31 17.62 -2.30
C ARG A 242 -8.69 17.58 -0.83
N ILE A 243 -8.39 18.66 -0.11
CA ILE A 243 -8.87 18.86 1.28
C ILE A 243 -10.30 19.40 1.22
N VAL A 244 -11.18 18.86 2.05
CA VAL A 244 -12.59 19.25 2.14
C VAL A 244 -12.94 19.63 3.57
N GLY A 245 -13.00 20.92 3.88
CA GLY A 245 -13.40 21.42 5.21
C GLY A 245 -12.34 21.22 6.29
N GLY A 246 -11.04 21.29 5.96
CA GLY A 246 -9.95 21.22 6.93
C GLY A 246 -9.89 22.44 7.85
N SER A 247 -9.32 22.25 9.05
CA SER A 247 -9.07 23.32 10.00
C SER A 247 -7.75 23.12 10.74
N LEU A 248 -7.04 24.22 10.97
CA LEU A 248 -5.86 24.29 11.85
C LEU A 248 -6.11 25.40 12.87
N VAL A 249 -5.90 25.08 14.15
CA VAL A 249 -6.12 26.01 15.27
C VAL A 249 -4.83 26.13 16.06
N SER A 250 -4.40 27.36 16.35
CA SER A 250 -3.23 27.60 17.19
C SER A 250 -3.47 27.14 18.63
N ARG A 251 -2.45 26.57 19.25
CA ARG A 251 -2.47 26.24 20.69
C ARG A 251 -2.51 27.49 21.53
N PRO A 252 -2.86 27.38 22.85
CA PRO A 252 -2.74 28.49 23.81
C PRO A 252 -1.36 29.15 23.74
N GLY A 253 -1.34 30.49 23.67
CA GLY A 253 -0.15 31.26 23.36
C GLY A 253 -0.28 31.98 22.01
N GLY A 254 -1.17 31.49 21.16
CA GLY A 254 -1.41 32.07 19.84
C GLY A 254 -0.28 31.81 18.88
N GLY A 255 -0.23 32.60 17.84
CA GLY A 255 0.83 32.64 16.84
C GLY A 255 0.99 34.05 16.29
N GLN A 256 2.12 34.31 15.67
CA GLN A 256 2.41 35.56 15.01
C GLN A 256 2.63 35.30 13.53
N VAL A 257 2.05 36.14 12.68
CA VAL A 257 2.31 36.17 11.25
C VAL A 257 2.90 37.52 10.92
N SER A 258 4.10 37.56 10.36
CA SER A 258 4.71 38.76 9.85
C SER A 258 5.12 38.58 8.39
N TYR A 259 4.87 39.59 7.60
CA TYR A 259 5.24 39.63 6.20
C TYR A 259 6.16 40.84 5.95
N VAL A 260 7.32 40.56 5.36
CA VAL A 260 8.31 41.60 5.05
C VAL A 260 8.45 41.70 3.54
N GLY A 261 7.66 42.57 2.90
CA GLY A 261 7.72 42.79 1.46
C GLY A 261 6.41 43.30 0.86
N GLU A 262 6.41 43.58 -0.43
CA GLU A 262 5.17 43.91 -1.17
C GLU A 262 4.44 42.60 -1.52
N LEU A 263 3.22 42.43 -0.98
CA LEU A 263 2.32 41.33 -1.35
C LEU A 263 1.90 41.51 -2.83
N SER A 264 2.36 40.67 -3.70
CA SER A 264 1.71 40.50 -4.98
C SER A 264 0.44 39.67 -4.82
N TYR A 265 -0.62 40.01 -5.56
CA TYR A 265 -1.87 39.21 -5.58
C TYR A 265 -1.66 37.72 -5.95
N LYS A 266 -0.56 37.41 -6.63
CA LYS A 266 -0.15 36.05 -6.98
C LYS A 266 0.28 35.25 -5.74
N ASP A 267 0.97 35.88 -4.81
CA ASP A 267 1.50 35.21 -3.61
C ASP A 267 0.35 34.89 -2.66
N MET A 268 -0.66 35.75 -2.55
CA MET A 268 -1.88 35.47 -1.78
C MET A 268 -2.73 34.34 -2.37
N GLY A 269 -2.72 34.15 -3.69
CA GLY A 269 -3.43 33.05 -4.37
C GLY A 269 -2.87 31.68 -4.04
N VAL A 270 -1.56 31.58 -3.84
CA VAL A 270 -0.91 30.34 -3.37
C VAL A 270 -1.34 30.02 -1.95
N PHE A 271 -1.42 31.01 -1.06
CA PHE A 271 -1.90 30.82 0.33
C PHE A 271 -3.39 30.46 0.40
N ALA A 272 -4.23 31.04 -0.43
CA ALA A 272 -5.66 30.72 -0.48
C ALA A 272 -5.90 29.24 -0.85
N ASN A 273 -5.07 28.66 -1.70
CA ASN A 273 -5.16 27.25 -2.06
C ASN A 273 -4.65 26.30 -0.98
N PHE A 274 -3.90 26.78 0.03
CA PHE A 274 -3.48 26.01 1.20
C PHE A 274 -4.43 26.20 2.42
N ALA A 275 -5.25 27.24 2.40
CA ALA A 275 -6.11 27.61 3.52
C ALA A 275 -7.58 27.20 3.34
N PHE A 276 -7.95 26.60 2.19
CA PHE A 276 -9.34 26.19 1.88
C PHE A 276 -9.44 24.76 1.38
#